data_5310b4446d85095fa1d32e5b7749733d
#
_entry.id   5310b4446d85095fa1d32e5b7749733d
#
_cell.length_a   1.000
_cell.length_b   1.000
_cell.length_c   1.000
_cell.angle_alpha   90.00
_cell.angle_beta   90.00
_cell.angle_gamma   90.00
#
_symmetry.space_group_name_H-M   'P 1'
#
loop_
_entity.id
_entity.type
_entity.pdbx_description
1 polymer ?
#
loop_
_entity_poly.entity_id
_entity_poly.type
_entity_poly.pdbx_seq_one_letter_code
_entity_poly.pdbx_strand_id
1 'polypeptide(L)'
;FSIADKWISSRFEQTARSIEESMVNYRFDLASQALQEFIWNEYCDWYVELSKPVLWDEENNPQQAQATRWMLLSIMEKSLRLLHPFMPYITEEIWQRIAPLLNIEGESIMLQPYPQPDAGNVDDNAELSIEWIKGIIIAIRNIRGEMDISPAKAIPVYLNKGDESDRARLNQYHHYLEKLAKLESIQWLDDGQELPAAATQLHCNIEILVPMAGLIDVDAERARLDKEIARLESGMRAVSAKLNNKKFMY
;
A
#
# COMPACT_ATOMS: atom_id res chain seq x y z
N PHE A 1 -8.26 12.74 13.64
CA PHE A 1 -7.48 11.67 12.98
C PHE A 1 -7.81 11.63 11.49
N SER A 2 -6.81 11.36 10.66
CA SER A 2 -6.98 11.13 9.23
C SER A 2 -7.63 9.75 8.99
N ILE A 3 -8.05 9.51 7.74
CA ILE A 3 -8.56 8.19 7.36
C ILE A 3 -7.47 7.11 7.48
N ALA A 4 -6.22 7.47 7.22
CA ALA A 4 -5.08 6.57 7.39
C ALA A 4 -4.82 6.22 8.86
N ASP A 5 -4.99 7.18 9.78
CA ASP A 5 -4.86 6.96 11.22
C ASP A 5 -5.94 5.99 11.74
N LYS A 6 -7.18 6.15 11.28
CA LYS A 6 -8.28 5.25 11.62
C LYS A 6 -8.04 3.85 11.07
N TRP A 7 -7.58 3.77 9.82
CA TRP A 7 -7.25 2.50 9.19
C TRP A 7 -6.17 1.73 9.95
N ILE A 8 -5.03 2.37 10.27
CA ILE A 8 -3.94 1.65 10.95
C ILE A 8 -4.34 1.24 12.38
N SER A 9 -5.16 2.06 13.06
CA SER A 9 -5.72 1.69 14.36
C SER A 9 -6.62 0.46 14.25
N SER A 10 -7.52 0.42 13.27
CA SER A 10 -8.38 -0.73 12.98
C SER A 10 -7.58 -1.99 12.71
N ARG A 11 -6.57 -1.90 11.83
CA ARG A 11 -5.68 -3.01 11.49
C ARG A 11 -4.88 -3.51 12.68
N PHE A 12 -4.42 -2.60 13.54
CA PHE A 12 -3.73 -2.96 14.78
C PHE A 12 -4.62 -3.81 15.70
N GLU A 13 -5.88 -3.41 15.91
CA GLU A 13 -6.81 -4.15 16.77
C GLU A 13 -7.12 -5.56 16.24
N GLN A 14 -7.29 -5.71 14.94
CA GLN A 14 -7.46 -7.01 14.30
C GLN A 14 -6.21 -7.89 14.43
N THR A 15 -5.04 -7.31 14.24
CA THR A 15 -3.76 -8.00 14.40
C THR A 15 -3.53 -8.42 15.84
N ALA A 16 -3.77 -7.54 16.80
CA ALA A 16 -3.65 -7.86 18.22
C ALA A 16 -4.55 -9.03 18.63
N ARG A 17 -5.78 -9.08 18.12
CA ARG A 17 -6.71 -10.20 18.31
C ARG A 17 -6.17 -11.51 17.72
N SER A 18 -5.70 -11.48 16.47
CA SER A 18 -5.13 -12.64 15.80
C SER A 18 -3.90 -13.18 16.55
N ILE A 19 -3.08 -12.28 17.10
CA ILE A 19 -1.93 -12.65 17.93
C ILE A 19 -2.39 -13.29 19.24
N GLU A 20 -3.35 -12.70 19.96
CA GLU A 20 -3.89 -13.24 21.19
C GLU A 20 -4.44 -14.66 21.00
N GLU A 21 -5.29 -14.85 19.98
CA GLU A 21 -5.84 -16.17 19.61
C GLU A 21 -4.72 -17.19 19.28
N SER A 22 -3.72 -16.75 18.54
CA SER A 22 -2.58 -17.60 18.17
C SER A 22 -1.74 -18.00 19.38
N MET A 23 -1.47 -17.07 20.29
CA MET A 23 -0.72 -17.30 21.53
C MET A 23 -1.45 -18.29 22.46
N VAL A 24 -2.77 -18.10 22.65
CA VAL A 24 -3.61 -19.02 23.47
C VAL A 24 -3.59 -20.45 22.90
N ASN A 25 -3.53 -20.58 21.59
CA ASN A 25 -3.47 -21.89 20.91
C ASN A 25 -2.05 -22.41 20.69
N TYR A 26 -1.02 -21.78 21.29
CA TYR A 26 0.40 -22.12 21.13
C TYR A 26 0.90 -22.09 19.67
N ARG A 27 0.25 -21.32 18.79
CA ARG A 27 0.62 -21.10 17.39
C ARG A 27 1.52 -19.88 17.27
N PHE A 28 2.73 -19.97 17.85
CA PHE A 28 3.72 -18.88 17.81
C PHE A 28 4.18 -18.55 16.39
N ASP A 29 4.10 -19.52 15.48
CA ASP A 29 4.32 -19.34 14.04
C ASP A 29 3.33 -18.33 13.44
N LEU A 30 2.03 -18.49 13.71
CA LEU A 30 0.99 -17.57 13.23
C LEU A 30 1.06 -16.20 13.91
N ALA A 31 1.37 -16.17 15.20
CA ALA A 31 1.55 -14.91 15.92
C ALA A 31 2.71 -14.08 15.34
N SER A 32 3.86 -14.72 15.08
CA SER A 32 5.03 -14.03 14.49
C SER A 32 4.77 -13.60 13.05
N GLN A 33 4.05 -14.40 12.25
CA GLN A 33 3.64 -14.04 10.91
C GLN A 33 2.71 -12.82 10.90
N ALA A 34 1.67 -12.82 11.73
CA ALA A 34 0.74 -11.67 11.84
C ALA A 34 1.47 -10.37 12.24
N LEU A 35 2.42 -10.46 13.18
CA LEU A 35 3.29 -9.33 13.55
C LEU A 35 4.12 -8.82 12.38
N GLN A 36 4.77 -9.73 11.65
CA GLN A 36 5.59 -9.38 10.51
C GLN A 36 4.75 -8.71 9.41
N GLU A 37 3.61 -9.28 9.06
CA GLU A 37 2.70 -8.74 8.05
C GLU A 37 2.22 -7.35 8.44
N PHE A 38 1.79 -7.14 9.68
CA PHE A 38 1.33 -5.85 10.14
C PHE A 38 2.45 -4.80 10.14
N ILE A 39 3.59 -5.11 10.76
CA ILE A 39 4.69 -4.13 10.91
C ILE A 39 5.28 -3.79 9.54
N TRP A 40 5.55 -4.78 8.69
CA TRP A 40 6.23 -4.58 7.42
C TRP A 40 5.29 -4.04 6.35
N ASN A 41 4.21 -4.78 6.06
CA ASN A 41 3.37 -4.47 4.91
C ASN A 41 2.34 -3.36 5.20
N GLU A 42 1.81 -3.27 6.43
CA GLU A 42 0.78 -2.28 6.73
C GLU A 42 1.36 -1.01 7.34
N TYR A 43 2.16 -1.14 8.41
CA TYR A 43 2.72 0.03 9.09
C TYR A 43 3.84 0.69 8.28
N CYS A 44 4.91 -0.04 7.93
CA CYS A 44 6.07 0.54 7.25
C CYS A 44 5.78 0.90 5.79
N ASP A 45 5.22 -0.05 5.00
CA ASP A 45 5.06 0.16 3.57
C ASP A 45 3.91 1.11 3.22
N TRP A 46 2.83 1.09 4.02
CA TRP A 46 1.65 1.89 3.69
C TRP A 46 1.39 3.03 4.67
N TYR A 47 1.29 2.76 5.98
CA TYR A 47 0.86 3.80 6.90
C TYR A 47 1.85 4.96 6.98
N VAL A 48 3.15 4.66 7.04
CA VAL A 48 4.20 5.70 7.01
C VAL A 48 4.10 6.55 5.74
N GLU A 49 3.85 5.95 4.57
CA GLU A 49 3.67 6.69 3.32
C GLU A 49 2.35 7.49 3.30
N LEU A 50 1.25 6.89 3.74
CA LEU A 50 -0.06 7.56 3.83
C LEU A 50 -0.07 8.71 4.85
N SER A 51 0.77 8.69 5.86
CA SER A 51 0.88 9.78 6.83
C SER A 51 1.58 11.04 6.26
N LYS A 52 2.46 10.88 5.27
CA LYS A 52 3.26 11.99 4.72
C LYS A 52 2.41 13.14 4.15
N PRO A 53 1.36 12.92 3.32
CA PRO A 53 0.52 14.01 2.84
C PRO A 53 -0.08 14.86 3.95
N VAL A 54 -0.49 14.23 5.06
CA VAL A 54 -1.04 14.91 6.24
C VAL A 54 0.03 15.72 6.97
N LEU A 55 1.23 15.13 7.13
CA LEU A 55 2.34 15.81 7.81
C LEU A 55 2.92 16.97 6.98
N TRP A 56 2.88 16.88 5.65
CA TRP A 56 3.32 17.97 4.76
C TRP A 56 2.35 19.14 4.74
N ASP A 57 1.08 18.91 5.10
CA ASP A 57 0.04 19.95 5.17
C ASP A 57 -0.07 20.58 6.60
N GLU A 58 0.96 20.44 7.43
CA GLU A 58 0.97 20.93 8.82
C GLU A 58 0.63 22.41 8.95
N GLU A 59 1.08 23.25 8.01
CA GLU A 59 0.82 24.69 8.05
C GLU A 59 -0.68 25.00 7.97
N ASN A 60 -1.44 24.23 7.19
CA ASN A 60 -2.89 24.40 7.05
C ASN A 60 -3.69 23.63 8.08
N ASN A 61 -3.20 22.45 8.49
CA ASN A 61 -3.90 21.50 9.37
C ASN A 61 -3.03 21.02 10.54
N PRO A 62 -2.54 21.91 11.44
CA PRO A 62 -1.59 21.54 12.50
C PRO A 62 -2.14 20.52 13.49
N GLN A 63 -3.43 20.57 13.80
CA GLN A 63 -4.07 19.62 14.72
C GLN A 63 -4.09 18.19 14.14
N GLN A 64 -4.37 18.07 12.85
CA GLN A 64 -4.38 16.76 12.20
C GLN A 64 -2.96 16.20 12.07
N ALA A 65 -1.98 17.04 11.74
CA ALA A 65 -0.57 16.63 11.69
C ALA A 65 -0.08 16.16 13.08
N GLN A 66 -0.45 16.87 14.15
CA GLN A 66 -0.13 16.45 15.52
C GLN A 66 -0.77 15.12 15.89
N ALA A 67 -2.06 14.92 15.54
CA ALA A 67 -2.77 13.68 15.78
C ALA A 67 -2.13 12.49 15.03
N THR A 68 -1.72 12.71 13.77
CA THR A 68 -1.02 11.68 12.97
C THR A 68 0.36 11.35 13.55
N ARG A 69 1.14 12.35 14.03
CA ARG A 69 2.41 12.07 14.74
C ARG A 69 2.20 11.21 15.98
N TRP A 70 1.19 11.56 16.77
CA TRP A 70 0.83 10.78 17.96
C TRP A 70 0.43 9.35 17.58
N MET A 71 -0.36 9.19 16.54
CA MET A 71 -0.80 7.86 16.07
C MET A 71 0.39 7.03 15.57
N LEU A 72 1.31 7.62 14.79
CA LEU A 72 2.54 6.95 14.36
C LEU A 72 3.30 6.38 15.57
N LEU A 73 3.59 7.21 16.55
CA LEU A 73 4.33 6.79 17.73
C LEU A 73 3.55 5.78 18.59
N SER A 74 2.24 5.99 18.76
CA SER A 74 1.39 5.12 19.58
C SER A 74 1.26 3.71 19.01
N ILE A 75 1.04 3.60 17.69
CA ILE A 75 0.96 2.29 17.02
C ILE A 75 2.32 1.59 17.05
N MET A 76 3.42 2.32 16.81
CA MET A 76 4.76 1.74 16.94
C MET A 76 5.02 1.23 18.36
N GLU A 77 4.73 2.02 19.36
CA GLU A 77 4.93 1.66 20.77
C GLU A 77 4.16 0.40 21.16
N LYS A 78 2.87 0.33 20.81
CA LYS A 78 2.05 -0.85 21.03
C LYS A 78 2.56 -2.08 20.26
N SER A 79 3.00 -1.88 19.02
CA SER A 79 3.58 -2.95 18.20
C SER A 79 4.88 -3.50 18.80
N LEU A 80 5.71 -2.65 19.40
CA LEU A 80 6.91 -3.09 20.12
C LEU A 80 6.54 -3.97 21.31
N ARG A 81 5.46 -3.66 22.04
CA ARG A 81 4.99 -4.52 23.16
C ARG A 81 4.49 -5.87 22.67
N LEU A 82 3.77 -5.92 21.53
CA LEU A 82 3.37 -7.19 20.91
C LEU A 82 4.57 -8.01 20.44
N LEU A 83 5.61 -7.34 19.91
CA LEU A 83 6.80 -7.97 19.37
C LEU A 83 7.81 -8.41 20.46
N HIS A 84 7.76 -7.79 21.65
CA HIS A 84 8.74 -7.98 22.69
C HIS A 84 9.00 -9.43 23.11
N PRO A 85 7.98 -10.32 23.23
CA PRO A 85 8.21 -11.74 23.54
C PRO A 85 9.06 -12.48 22.50
N PHE A 86 9.11 -12.01 21.25
CA PHE A 86 9.88 -12.61 20.15
C PHE A 86 11.27 -11.98 19.99
N MET A 87 11.38 -10.67 20.23
CA MET A 87 12.59 -9.90 19.96
C MET A 87 12.89 -8.92 21.13
N PRO A 88 13.24 -9.41 22.33
CA PRO A 88 13.26 -8.59 23.55
C PRO A 88 14.29 -7.47 23.56
N TYR A 89 15.45 -7.65 22.92
CA TYR A 89 16.54 -6.66 23.03
C TYR A 89 16.29 -5.44 22.15
N ILE A 90 15.94 -5.64 20.88
CA ILE A 90 15.72 -4.53 19.95
C ILE A 90 14.45 -3.75 20.30
N THR A 91 13.40 -4.43 20.75
CA THR A 91 12.17 -3.77 21.16
C THR A 91 12.34 -2.92 22.40
N GLU A 92 13.14 -3.36 23.38
CA GLU A 92 13.52 -2.57 24.55
C GLU A 92 14.28 -1.31 24.13
N GLU A 93 15.32 -1.45 23.32
CA GLU A 93 16.14 -0.32 22.87
C GLU A 93 15.34 0.76 22.13
N ILE A 94 14.41 0.35 21.26
CA ILE A 94 13.54 1.27 20.54
C ILE A 94 12.50 1.88 21.49
N TRP A 95 11.91 1.07 22.37
CA TRP A 95 10.88 1.51 23.30
C TRP A 95 11.39 2.60 24.25
N GLN A 96 12.60 2.46 24.78
CA GLN A 96 13.25 3.45 25.65
C GLN A 96 13.36 4.84 24.98
N ARG A 97 13.38 4.90 23.65
CA ARG A 97 13.42 6.15 22.89
C ARG A 97 12.05 6.71 22.56
N ILE A 98 11.05 5.85 22.38
CA ILE A 98 9.70 6.24 21.98
C ILE A 98 8.80 6.57 23.16
N ALA A 99 8.88 5.79 24.23
CA ALA A 99 8.01 5.93 25.40
C ALA A 99 8.00 7.35 25.99
N PRO A 100 9.16 8.03 26.18
CA PRO A 100 9.18 9.41 26.66
C PRO A 100 8.45 10.41 25.75
N LEU A 101 8.45 10.18 24.44
CA LEU A 101 7.74 11.05 23.47
C LEU A 101 6.22 10.94 23.59
N LEU A 102 5.73 9.84 24.15
CA LEU A 102 4.31 9.59 24.44
C LEU A 102 3.95 9.84 25.92
N ASN A 103 4.89 10.32 26.73
CA ASN A 103 4.75 10.45 28.18
C ASN A 103 4.39 9.12 28.88
N ILE A 104 4.92 8.00 28.37
CA ILE A 104 4.78 6.69 28.99
C ILE A 104 5.94 6.51 29.97
N GLU A 105 5.60 6.30 31.24
CA GLU A 105 6.56 6.06 32.30
C GLU A 105 6.81 4.57 32.49
N GLY A 106 8.02 4.20 32.85
CA GLY A 106 8.41 2.82 33.14
C GLY A 106 9.90 2.57 32.94
N GLU A 107 10.45 1.64 33.69
CA GLU A 107 11.87 1.27 33.59
C GLU A 107 12.17 0.37 32.38
N SER A 108 11.18 -0.40 31.95
CA SER A 108 11.33 -1.38 30.87
C SER A 108 9.97 -1.64 30.20
N ILE A 109 10.00 -1.95 28.88
CA ILE A 109 8.85 -2.41 28.12
C ILE A 109 8.24 -3.70 28.71
N MET A 110 9.06 -4.55 29.35
CA MET A 110 8.60 -5.78 30.02
C MET A 110 7.57 -5.53 31.11
N LEU A 111 7.61 -4.36 31.74
CA LEU A 111 6.69 -3.98 32.83
C LEU A 111 5.41 -3.33 32.31
N GLN A 112 5.33 -3.06 31.03
CA GLN A 112 4.14 -2.48 30.42
C GLN A 112 3.05 -3.54 30.19
N PRO A 113 1.77 -3.16 30.29
CA PRO A 113 0.66 -4.08 29.98
C PRO A 113 0.76 -4.59 28.55
N TYR A 114 0.58 -5.90 28.34
CA TYR A 114 0.49 -6.44 27.00
C TYR A 114 -0.77 -5.90 26.29
N PRO A 115 -0.66 -5.41 25.04
CA PRO A 115 -1.81 -4.81 24.35
C PRO A 115 -2.97 -5.79 24.24
N GLN A 116 -4.15 -5.34 24.66
CA GLN A 116 -5.40 -6.09 24.53
C GLN A 116 -6.20 -5.53 23.37
N PRO A 117 -6.79 -6.37 22.50
CA PRO A 117 -7.58 -5.91 21.37
C PRO A 117 -8.89 -5.26 21.84
N ASP A 118 -9.24 -4.12 21.23
CA ASP A 118 -10.50 -3.42 21.43
C ASP A 118 -11.34 -3.43 20.15
N ALA A 119 -12.41 -4.21 20.15
CA ALA A 119 -13.33 -4.31 19.01
C ALA A 119 -14.04 -2.97 18.67
N GLY A 120 -14.13 -2.05 19.63
CA GLY A 120 -14.74 -0.73 19.41
C GLY A 120 -13.93 0.20 18.51
N ASN A 121 -12.65 -0.12 18.28
CA ASN A 121 -11.74 0.66 17.44
C ASN A 121 -11.61 0.11 16.01
N VAL A 122 -12.37 -0.90 15.62
CA VAL A 122 -12.43 -1.39 14.24
C VAL A 122 -13.30 -0.46 13.40
N ASP A 123 -12.76 0.04 12.28
CA ASP A 123 -13.44 0.97 11.35
C ASP A 123 -13.43 0.40 9.93
N ASP A 124 -14.49 -0.35 9.60
CA ASP A 124 -14.65 -1.00 8.29
C ASP A 124 -14.65 0.02 7.12
N ASN A 125 -15.16 1.23 7.34
CA ASN A 125 -15.18 2.26 6.31
C ASN A 125 -13.76 2.80 6.03
N ALA A 126 -12.94 2.93 7.07
CA ALA A 126 -11.54 3.30 6.90
C ALA A 126 -10.78 2.20 6.14
N GLU A 127 -11.02 0.95 6.45
CA GLU A 127 -10.41 -0.19 5.75
C GLU A 127 -10.78 -0.21 4.27
N LEU A 128 -12.07 -0.12 3.95
CA LEU A 128 -12.54 -0.07 2.55
C LEU A 128 -11.98 1.13 1.78
N SER A 129 -11.88 2.29 2.42
CA SER A 129 -11.35 3.49 1.78
C SER A 129 -9.86 3.40 1.49
N ILE A 130 -9.07 2.87 2.44
CA ILE A 130 -7.63 2.71 2.24
C ILE A 130 -7.32 1.58 1.25
N GLU A 131 -8.04 0.47 1.26
CA GLU A 131 -7.86 -0.58 0.25
C GLU A 131 -8.18 -0.06 -1.16
N TRP A 132 -9.19 0.79 -1.30
CA TRP A 132 -9.48 1.46 -2.57
C TRP A 132 -8.32 2.37 -3.01
N ILE A 133 -7.78 3.20 -2.11
CA ILE A 133 -6.62 4.07 -2.39
C ILE A 133 -5.40 3.23 -2.79
N LYS A 134 -5.08 2.19 -2.02
CA LYS A 134 -3.97 1.27 -2.29
C LYS A 134 -4.09 0.62 -3.66
N GLY A 135 -5.29 0.12 -3.98
CA GLY A 135 -5.56 -0.54 -5.24
C GLY A 135 -5.29 0.36 -6.45
N ILE A 136 -5.74 1.61 -6.41
CA ILE A 136 -5.47 2.59 -7.48
C ILE A 136 -3.97 2.92 -7.57
N ILE A 137 -3.30 3.14 -6.43
CA ILE A 137 -1.85 3.42 -6.42
C ILE A 137 -1.07 2.25 -7.02
N ILE A 138 -1.41 1.01 -6.64
CA ILE A 138 -0.76 -0.19 -7.17
C ILE A 138 -0.98 -0.31 -8.69
N ALA A 139 -2.20 -0.11 -9.17
CA ALA A 139 -2.51 -0.15 -10.59
C ALA A 139 -1.72 0.90 -11.39
N ILE A 140 -1.61 2.13 -10.87
CA ILE A 140 -0.80 3.17 -11.50
C ILE A 140 0.69 2.80 -11.50
N ARG A 141 1.21 2.22 -10.42
CA ARG A 141 2.60 1.74 -10.34
C ARG A 141 2.87 0.61 -11.35
N ASN A 142 1.90 -0.29 -11.54
CA ASN A 142 2.00 -1.35 -12.54
C ASN A 142 2.06 -0.77 -13.96
N ILE A 143 1.17 0.18 -14.31
CA ILE A 143 1.22 0.88 -15.60
C ILE A 143 2.58 1.54 -15.81
N ARG A 144 3.12 2.22 -14.77
CA ARG A 144 4.43 2.84 -14.87
C ARG A 144 5.54 1.83 -15.14
N GLY A 145 5.50 0.67 -14.47
CA GLY A 145 6.48 -0.41 -14.66
C GLY A 145 6.38 -1.03 -16.07
N GLU A 146 5.17 -1.31 -16.54
CA GLU A 146 4.92 -1.90 -17.86
C GLU A 146 5.33 -0.97 -19.00
N MET A 147 5.14 0.34 -18.80
CA MET A 147 5.40 1.37 -19.82
C MET A 147 6.74 2.09 -19.63
N ASP A 148 7.59 1.61 -18.72
CA ASP A 148 8.89 2.22 -18.38
C ASP A 148 8.81 3.74 -18.09
N ILE A 149 7.72 4.17 -17.44
CA ILE A 149 7.52 5.57 -17.05
C ILE A 149 8.26 5.83 -15.74
N SER A 150 9.19 6.78 -15.74
CA SER A 150 9.93 7.16 -14.53
C SER A 150 9.00 7.49 -13.35
N PRO A 151 9.25 6.94 -12.15
CA PRO A 151 8.47 7.30 -10.95
C PRO A 151 8.51 8.79 -10.60
N ALA A 152 9.54 9.51 -11.04
CA ALA A 152 9.69 10.95 -10.80
C ALA A 152 8.81 11.82 -11.73
N LYS A 153 8.35 11.29 -12.86
CA LYS A 153 7.53 12.03 -13.84
C LYS A 153 6.08 12.13 -13.35
N ALA A 154 5.55 13.34 -13.23
CA ALA A 154 4.13 13.53 -12.98
C ALA A 154 3.31 13.14 -14.23
N ILE A 155 2.21 12.43 -14.04
CA ILE A 155 1.34 11.95 -15.13
C ILE A 155 -0.12 12.26 -14.83
N PRO A 156 -0.94 12.58 -15.84
CA PRO A 156 -2.38 12.64 -15.69
C PRO A 156 -2.96 11.22 -15.67
N VAL A 157 -4.00 11.02 -14.86
CA VAL A 157 -4.73 9.74 -14.75
C VAL A 157 -6.21 10.01 -14.90
N TYR A 158 -6.89 9.12 -15.60
CA TYR A 158 -8.33 9.14 -15.73
C TYR A 158 -8.92 7.85 -15.17
N LEU A 159 -10.02 7.99 -14.46
CA LEU A 159 -10.82 6.86 -13.98
C LEU A 159 -12.08 6.75 -14.84
N ASN A 160 -12.45 5.52 -15.17
CA ASN A 160 -13.66 5.22 -15.92
C ASN A 160 -14.40 4.06 -15.25
N LYS A 161 -15.69 3.92 -15.52
CA LYS A 161 -16.57 2.95 -14.86
C LYS A 161 -16.65 3.22 -13.35
N GLY A 162 -16.80 2.18 -12.53
CA GLY A 162 -17.00 2.35 -11.08
C GLY A 162 -18.42 2.85 -10.75
N ASP A 163 -18.66 3.06 -9.48
CA ASP A 163 -19.97 3.49 -8.96
C ASP A 163 -19.89 4.88 -8.31
N GLU A 164 -21.01 5.35 -7.75
CA GLU A 164 -21.10 6.64 -7.10
C GLU A 164 -20.23 6.72 -5.82
N SER A 165 -20.05 5.58 -5.14
CA SER A 165 -19.19 5.50 -3.95
C SER A 165 -17.71 5.70 -4.32
N ASP A 166 -17.29 5.21 -5.49
CA ASP A 166 -15.94 5.41 -6.01
C ASP A 166 -15.70 6.88 -6.37
N ARG A 167 -16.69 7.54 -6.97
CA ARG A 167 -16.64 9.00 -7.25
C ARG A 167 -16.54 9.82 -5.97
N ALA A 168 -17.30 9.45 -4.94
CA ALA A 168 -17.24 10.10 -3.64
C ALA A 168 -15.86 9.92 -2.99
N ARG A 169 -15.28 8.72 -3.04
CA ARG A 169 -13.92 8.44 -2.54
C ARG A 169 -12.87 9.25 -3.29
N LEU A 170 -12.95 9.34 -4.61
CA LEU A 170 -12.02 10.16 -5.38
C LEU A 170 -12.08 11.62 -4.92
N ASN A 171 -13.28 12.21 -4.82
CA ASN A 171 -13.45 13.59 -4.39
C ASN A 171 -12.87 13.85 -2.99
N GLN A 172 -12.98 12.87 -2.09
CA GLN A 172 -12.52 13.00 -0.71
C GLN A 172 -11.01 12.73 -0.56
N TYR A 173 -10.46 11.79 -1.35
CA TYR A 173 -9.12 11.24 -1.12
C TYR A 173 -8.13 11.45 -2.27
N HIS A 174 -8.48 12.25 -3.32
CA HIS A 174 -7.61 12.50 -4.47
C HIS A 174 -6.20 12.95 -4.06
N HIS A 175 -6.08 13.74 -2.99
CA HIS A 175 -4.80 14.24 -2.50
C HIS A 175 -3.81 13.13 -2.11
N TYR A 176 -4.27 11.98 -1.60
CA TYR A 176 -3.41 10.81 -1.37
C TYR A 176 -2.89 10.25 -2.69
N LEU A 177 -3.76 10.11 -3.68
CA LEU A 177 -3.41 9.56 -5.00
C LEU A 177 -2.41 10.47 -5.72
N GLU A 178 -2.68 11.78 -5.75
CA GLU A 178 -1.80 12.77 -6.38
C GLU A 178 -0.39 12.77 -5.78
N LYS A 179 -0.30 12.75 -4.44
CA LYS A 179 0.99 12.79 -3.75
C LYS A 179 1.75 11.46 -3.84
N LEU A 180 1.09 10.34 -3.55
CA LEU A 180 1.75 9.02 -3.43
C LEU A 180 2.01 8.33 -4.77
N ALA A 181 1.19 8.59 -5.78
CA ALA A 181 1.41 8.09 -7.13
C ALA A 181 2.08 9.12 -8.05
N LYS A 182 2.45 10.32 -7.53
CA LYS A 182 3.09 11.40 -8.29
C LYS A 182 2.27 11.79 -9.51
N LEU A 183 1.01 12.16 -9.32
CA LEU A 183 0.12 12.54 -10.41
C LEU A 183 0.16 14.05 -10.68
N GLU A 184 0.00 14.41 -11.93
CA GLU A 184 -0.29 15.77 -12.35
C GLU A 184 -1.75 16.11 -12.07
N SER A 185 -2.65 15.17 -12.38
CA SER A 185 -4.09 15.24 -12.11
C SER A 185 -4.69 13.83 -12.06
N ILE A 186 -5.82 13.70 -11.35
CA ILE A 186 -6.66 12.51 -11.40
C ILE A 186 -8.13 12.94 -11.46
N GLN A 187 -8.88 12.42 -12.42
CA GLN A 187 -10.28 12.78 -12.64
C GLN A 187 -11.05 11.65 -13.31
N TRP A 188 -12.39 11.70 -13.17
CA TRP A 188 -13.24 10.82 -13.95
C TRP A 188 -13.28 11.25 -15.40
N LEU A 189 -13.32 10.24 -16.29
CA LEU A 189 -13.57 10.47 -17.70
C LEU A 189 -15.04 10.85 -17.87
N ASP A 190 -15.32 11.90 -18.65
CA ASP A 190 -16.69 12.27 -18.96
C ASP A 190 -17.39 11.23 -19.83
N ASP A 191 -18.71 11.08 -19.65
CA ASP A 191 -19.51 10.13 -20.44
C ASP A 191 -19.37 10.41 -21.94
N GLY A 192 -18.92 9.40 -22.68
CA GLY A 192 -18.68 9.48 -24.13
C GLY A 192 -17.32 10.03 -24.54
N GLN A 193 -16.46 10.38 -23.61
CA GLN A 193 -15.08 10.75 -23.89
C GLN A 193 -14.22 9.48 -24.01
N GLU A 194 -13.53 9.34 -25.14
CA GLU A 194 -12.57 8.25 -25.35
C GLU A 194 -11.14 8.81 -25.36
N LEU A 195 -10.22 8.08 -24.71
CA LEU A 195 -8.79 8.35 -24.80
C LEU A 195 -8.20 7.52 -25.95
N PRO A 196 -7.68 8.15 -27.02
CA PRO A 196 -7.32 7.44 -28.26
C PRO A 196 -6.17 6.43 -28.07
N ALA A 197 -5.30 6.61 -27.09
CA ALA A 197 -4.25 5.67 -26.71
C ALA A 197 -3.95 5.84 -25.23
N ALA A 198 -4.39 4.89 -24.42
CA ALA A 198 -4.15 4.88 -22.99
C ALA A 198 -3.71 3.49 -22.52
N ALA A 199 -2.73 3.44 -21.64
CA ALA A 199 -2.47 2.24 -20.87
C ALA A 199 -3.58 2.08 -19.82
N THR A 200 -4.11 0.87 -19.70
CA THR A 200 -5.27 0.58 -18.86
C THR A 200 -4.96 -0.53 -17.86
N GLN A 201 -5.30 -0.30 -16.61
CA GLN A 201 -5.33 -1.31 -15.55
C GLN A 201 -6.71 -1.33 -14.90
N LEU A 202 -7.11 -2.50 -14.43
CA LEU A 202 -8.38 -2.69 -13.73
C LEU A 202 -8.12 -2.83 -12.22
N HIS A 203 -8.91 -2.11 -11.43
CA HIS A 203 -9.04 -2.36 -10.00
C HIS A 203 -10.52 -2.46 -9.65
N CYS A 204 -10.96 -3.65 -9.22
CA CYS A 204 -12.39 -3.95 -9.07
C CYS A 204 -13.17 -3.60 -10.36
N ASN A 205 -14.12 -2.69 -10.28
CA ASN A 205 -14.93 -2.23 -11.40
C ASN A 205 -14.44 -0.92 -12.04
N ILE A 206 -13.27 -0.41 -11.62
CA ILE A 206 -12.70 0.84 -12.09
C ILE A 206 -11.65 0.56 -13.15
N GLU A 207 -11.73 1.25 -14.27
CA GLU A 207 -10.66 1.33 -15.26
C GLU A 207 -9.77 2.53 -14.94
N ILE A 208 -8.49 2.29 -14.77
CA ILE A 208 -7.47 3.30 -14.53
C ILE A 208 -6.72 3.49 -15.83
N LEU A 209 -6.78 4.69 -16.38
CA LEU A 209 -6.30 5.04 -17.71
C LEU A 209 -5.19 6.08 -17.61
N VAL A 210 -4.06 5.79 -18.21
CA VAL A 210 -2.93 6.71 -18.35
C VAL A 210 -2.74 7.02 -19.82
N PRO A 211 -2.99 8.28 -20.28
CA PRO A 211 -2.77 8.67 -21.67
C PRO A 211 -1.33 8.46 -22.08
N MET A 212 -1.11 7.81 -23.23
CA MET A 212 0.22 7.50 -23.73
C MET A 212 0.84 8.68 -24.48
N ALA A 213 0.03 9.62 -24.94
CA ALA A 213 0.49 10.78 -25.73
C ALA A 213 1.49 11.65 -24.94
N GLY A 214 2.68 11.81 -25.46
CA GLY A 214 3.78 12.58 -24.84
C GLY A 214 4.47 11.91 -23.64
N LEU A 215 4.07 10.71 -23.25
CA LEU A 215 4.70 9.96 -22.17
C LEU A 215 5.71 8.93 -22.67
N ILE A 216 5.48 8.38 -23.85
CA ILE A 216 6.29 7.30 -24.45
C ILE A 216 6.68 7.72 -25.86
N ASP A 217 7.92 7.44 -26.21
CA ASP A 217 8.34 7.41 -27.61
C ASP A 217 7.76 6.14 -28.25
N VAL A 218 6.66 6.33 -29.00
CA VAL A 218 5.89 5.24 -29.61
C VAL A 218 6.76 4.38 -30.53
N ASP A 219 7.73 4.99 -31.23
CA ASP A 219 8.59 4.28 -32.17
C ASP A 219 9.65 3.47 -31.40
N ALA A 220 10.22 4.01 -30.34
CA ALA A 220 11.15 3.29 -29.47
C ALA A 220 10.46 2.11 -28.76
N GLU A 221 9.24 2.30 -28.26
CA GLU A 221 8.47 1.24 -27.59
C GLU A 221 8.04 0.14 -28.57
N ARG A 222 7.64 0.52 -29.78
CA ARG A 222 7.31 -0.44 -30.84
C ARG A 222 8.53 -1.31 -31.19
N ALA A 223 9.70 -0.70 -31.34
CA ALA A 223 10.94 -1.43 -31.59
C ALA A 223 11.33 -2.36 -30.43
N ARG A 224 11.07 -1.95 -29.16
CA ARG A 224 11.29 -2.77 -27.98
C ARG A 224 10.37 -4.00 -27.97
N LEU A 225 9.07 -3.79 -28.22
CA LEU A 225 8.07 -4.87 -28.29
C LEU A 225 8.34 -5.85 -29.43
N ASP A 226 8.71 -5.38 -30.61
CA ASP A 226 9.08 -6.23 -31.74
C ASP A 226 10.28 -7.13 -31.41
N LYS A 227 11.27 -6.58 -30.71
CA LYS A 227 12.44 -7.35 -30.23
C LYS A 227 12.06 -8.41 -29.19
N GLU A 228 11.14 -8.08 -28.27
CA GLU A 228 10.66 -9.02 -27.26
C GLU A 228 9.81 -10.13 -27.89
N ILE A 229 8.93 -9.81 -28.85
CA ILE A 229 8.16 -10.79 -29.62
C ILE A 229 9.11 -11.76 -30.35
N ALA A 230 10.12 -11.23 -31.05
CA ALA A 230 11.11 -12.06 -31.74
C ALA A 230 11.85 -13.01 -30.78
N ARG A 231 12.19 -12.52 -29.58
CA ARG A 231 12.83 -13.34 -28.52
C ARG A 231 11.91 -14.46 -28.04
N LEU A 232 10.65 -14.15 -27.75
CA LEU A 232 9.65 -15.12 -27.29
C LEU A 232 9.34 -16.16 -28.37
N GLU A 233 9.18 -15.75 -29.62
CA GLU A 233 8.98 -16.66 -30.75
C GLU A 233 10.17 -17.60 -30.97
N SER A 234 11.40 -17.08 -30.82
CA SER A 234 12.61 -17.91 -30.87
C SER A 234 12.65 -18.94 -29.73
N GLY A 235 12.28 -18.52 -28.52
CA GLY A 235 12.15 -19.40 -27.35
C GLY A 235 11.09 -20.49 -27.58
N MET A 236 9.91 -20.10 -28.08
CA MET A 236 8.84 -21.04 -28.41
C MET A 236 9.27 -22.08 -29.46
N ARG A 237 9.98 -21.63 -30.53
CA ARG A 237 10.52 -22.54 -31.55
C ARG A 237 11.51 -23.52 -30.96
N ALA A 238 12.41 -23.07 -30.08
CA ALA A 238 13.39 -23.92 -29.40
C ALA A 238 12.74 -24.96 -28.48
N VAL A 239 11.70 -24.57 -27.71
CA VAL A 239 10.93 -25.49 -26.86
C VAL A 239 10.13 -26.49 -27.70
N SER A 240 9.43 -26.02 -28.76
CA SER A 240 8.69 -26.88 -29.68
C SER A 240 9.61 -27.90 -30.38
N ALA A 241 10.80 -27.50 -30.78
CA ALA A 241 11.78 -28.41 -31.36
C ALA A 241 12.23 -29.48 -30.35
N LYS A 242 12.42 -29.12 -29.07
CA LYS A 242 12.74 -30.09 -28.02
C LYS A 242 11.58 -31.08 -27.77
N LEU A 243 10.35 -30.59 -27.69
CA LEU A 243 9.14 -31.43 -27.50
C LEU A 243 8.91 -32.39 -28.65
N ASN A 244 9.23 -31.98 -29.89
CA ASN A 244 9.11 -32.84 -31.09
C ASN A 244 10.26 -33.83 -31.23
N ASN A 245 11.32 -33.72 -30.42
CA ASN A 245 12.43 -34.65 -30.45
C ASN A 245 12.16 -35.88 -29.59
N LYS A 246 11.86 -37.01 -30.26
CA LYS A 246 11.55 -38.29 -29.58
C LYS A 246 12.66 -38.76 -28.59
N LYS A 247 13.89 -38.35 -28.75
CA LYS A 247 14.98 -38.65 -27.80
C LYS A 247 14.95 -37.84 -26.50
N PHE A 248 14.11 -36.81 -26.43
CA PHE A 248 13.98 -36.00 -25.25
C PHE A 248 12.78 -36.40 -24.38
N MET A 249 11.92 -37.27 -24.90
CA MET A 249 10.68 -37.75 -24.25
C MET A 249 10.83 -39.13 -23.59
N TYR A 250 12.03 -39.76 -23.66
CA TYR A 250 12.32 -41.06 -23.02
C TYR A 250 13.60 -41.00 -22.23
#